data_e4144f2eb34218267c1ff75606546abe
#
_entry.id   e4144f2eb34218267c1ff75606546abe
#
_cell.length_a   1.000
_cell.length_b   1.000
_cell.length_c   1.000
_cell.angle_alpha   90.00
_cell.angle_beta   90.00
_cell.angle_gamma   90.00
#
_symmetry.space_group_name_H-M   'P 1'
#
loop_
_entity.id
_entity.type
_entity.pdbx_description
1 polymer ?
#
loop_
_entity_poly.entity_id
_entity_poly.type
_entity_poly.pdbx_seq_one_letter_code
_entity_poly.pdbx_strand_id
1 'polypeptide(L)'
;MKRTTRTLTLLAASALTVAALAAGAAQRWTSDRDNDMKSFKKEDIVKTLKFADVAKPGELVVDNVFGPITVEGYAGKDIVLEVKKIVYARDEARAKKAEEEVKLDITEKGNTVEAYVDGPFREDENGQRKPGVHMRRDPGYRVYYGFTVKVPVRTDLVLTTVLDGDVEVRGVEGTFDVSNVVGKVRLVDAAGSGEARTVSAGVTVLFRRHPDGPCSFRSVSGDVEVDFPGEPSADFRIKTMNGEVYSDFDVTSLPRVAPVREERPAGGGKFVYRSEGFLGVRAGKGGPEIKLETLTGDILIAKRSKSSS
;
A
#
# COMPACT_ATOMS: atom_id res chain seq x y z
N MET A 1 -34.38 6.99 -9.72
CA MET A 1 -33.18 6.95 -8.88
C MET A 1 -32.05 6.28 -9.66
N LYS A 2 -31.13 7.07 -10.20
CA LYS A 2 -30.01 6.56 -11.03
C LYS A 2 -28.82 6.31 -10.11
N ARG A 3 -28.41 5.05 -9.98
CA ARG A 3 -27.15 4.67 -9.33
C ARG A 3 -25.99 5.08 -10.26
N THR A 4 -25.23 6.06 -9.87
CA THR A 4 -23.95 6.40 -10.50
C THR A 4 -22.88 5.45 -9.97
N THR A 5 -22.61 4.42 -10.74
CA THR A 5 -21.41 3.57 -10.58
C THR A 5 -20.20 4.41 -10.94
N ARG A 6 -19.39 4.79 -9.96
CA ARG A 6 -18.07 5.39 -10.22
C ARG A 6 -17.13 4.28 -10.69
N THR A 7 -16.97 4.22 -11.99
CA THR A 7 -15.90 3.44 -12.63
C THR A 7 -14.57 4.11 -12.31
N LEU A 8 -13.77 3.49 -11.42
CA LEU A 8 -12.35 3.82 -11.29
C LEU A 8 -11.65 3.37 -12.58
N THR A 9 -11.37 4.29 -13.47
CA THR A 9 -10.56 4.04 -14.65
C THR A 9 -9.09 4.00 -14.23
N LEU A 10 -8.51 2.80 -14.27
CA LEU A 10 -7.09 2.55 -14.03
C LEU A 10 -6.23 3.29 -15.08
N LEU A 11 -5.53 4.32 -14.68
CA LEU A 11 -4.37 4.88 -15.36
C LEU A 11 -3.10 4.19 -14.84
N ALA A 12 -2.90 2.93 -15.24
CA ALA A 12 -1.84 2.07 -14.68
C ALA A 12 -0.49 2.10 -15.42
N ALA A 13 -0.33 2.91 -16.47
CA ALA A 13 0.86 2.83 -17.32
C ALA A 13 1.92 3.94 -17.09
N SER A 14 1.61 5.01 -16.38
CA SER A 14 2.55 6.11 -16.13
C SER A 14 3.13 6.15 -14.70
N ALA A 15 2.64 5.29 -13.81
CA ALA A 15 3.05 5.29 -12.41
C ALA A 15 4.45 4.71 -12.15
N LEU A 16 4.94 3.79 -13.00
CA LEU A 16 6.23 3.12 -12.78
C LEU A 16 7.45 4.04 -12.95
N THR A 17 7.42 4.95 -13.92
CA THR A 17 8.53 5.90 -14.15
C THR A 17 8.55 7.04 -13.13
N VAL A 18 7.38 7.47 -12.66
CA VAL A 18 7.26 8.51 -11.63
C VAL A 18 7.60 7.94 -10.24
N ALA A 19 7.25 6.68 -9.96
CA ALA A 19 7.56 6.04 -8.69
C ALA A 19 9.07 5.79 -8.49
N ALA A 20 9.80 5.37 -9.55
CA ALA A 20 11.25 5.18 -9.46
C ALA A 20 12.02 6.50 -9.25
N LEU A 21 11.55 7.60 -9.85
CA LEU A 21 12.10 8.94 -9.61
C LEU A 21 11.76 9.46 -8.20
N ALA A 22 10.57 9.16 -7.70
CA ALA A 22 10.16 9.51 -6.34
C ALA A 22 10.95 8.74 -5.26
N ALA A 23 11.22 7.45 -5.46
CA ALA A 23 12.01 6.64 -4.53
C ALA A 23 13.47 7.10 -4.46
N GLY A 24 14.10 7.42 -5.59
CA GLY A 24 15.45 7.97 -5.63
C GLY A 24 15.55 9.35 -4.99
N ALA A 25 14.50 10.17 -5.11
CA ALA A 25 14.38 11.44 -4.42
C ALA A 25 14.12 11.25 -2.92
N ALA A 26 13.24 10.32 -2.54
CA ALA A 26 12.91 10.00 -1.15
C ALA A 26 14.13 9.45 -0.39
N GLN A 27 14.90 8.54 -1.00
CA GLN A 27 16.12 8.00 -0.40
C GLN A 27 17.23 9.07 -0.19
N ARG A 28 17.36 10.04 -1.11
CA ARG A 28 18.25 11.19 -0.91
C ARG A 28 17.75 12.14 0.17
N TRP A 29 16.45 12.17 0.44
CA TRP A 29 15.85 13.01 1.47
C TRP A 29 16.13 12.47 2.88
N THR A 30 16.30 11.16 3.04
CA THR A 30 16.46 10.53 4.36
C THR A 30 17.90 10.44 4.83
N SER A 31 18.93 10.51 3.97
CA SER A 31 20.27 10.13 4.35
C SER A 31 21.19 11.25 4.86
N ASP A 32 21.09 12.47 4.34
CA ASP A 32 22.09 13.51 4.65
C ASP A 32 21.58 14.74 5.42
N ARG A 33 20.26 14.92 5.57
CA ARG A 33 19.67 16.13 6.15
C ARG A 33 19.00 15.96 7.51
N ASP A 34 18.89 14.74 7.99
CA ASP A 34 18.23 14.43 9.26
C ASP A 34 19.13 14.61 10.48
N ASN A 35 20.44 14.66 10.28
CA ASN A 35 21.41 14.78 11.38
C ASN A 35 21.26 16.08 12.20
N ASP A 36 20.61 17.10 11.66
CA ASP A 36 20.46 18.40 12.32
C ASP A 36 19.08 18.61 12.96
N MET A 37 18.15 17.67 12.81
CA MET A 37 16.81 17.79 13.36
C MET A 37 16.72 17.21 14.77
N LYS A 38 16.11 17.96 15.68
CA LYS A 38 15.84 17.54 17.06
C LYS A 38 14.35 17.30 17.25
N SER A 39 13.99 16.41 18.16
CA SER A 39 12.60 16.23 18.59
C SER A 39 12.21 17.39 19.51
N PHE A 40 11.21 18.17 19.13
CA PHE A 40 10.70 19.31 19.90
C PHE A 40 9.44 18.96 20.68
N LYS A 41 8.55 18.17 20.11
CA LYS A 41 7.28 17.82 20.75
C LYS A 41 6.90 16.37 20.47
N LYS A 42 6.34 15.74 21.49
CA LYS A 42 5.72 14.42 21.40
C LYS A 42 4.32 14.50 21.94
N GLU A 43 3.39 13.88 21.24
CA GLU A 43 1.97 13.86 21.61
C GLU A 43 1.38 12.50 21.27
N ASP A 44 0.64 11.92 22.21
CA ASP A 44 -0.13 10.70 22.00
C ASP A 44 -1.60 11.08 21.82
N ILE A 45 -2.18 10.71 20.69
CA ILE A 45 -3.58 10.97 20.34
C ILE A 45 -4.30 9.64 20.37
N VAL A 46 -5.32 9.52 21.23
CA VAL A 46 -6.15 8.33 21.32
C VAL A 46 -7.59 8.70 20.98
N LYS A 47 -8.19 7.95 20.06
CA LYS A 47 -9.59 8.10 19.64
C LYS A 47 -10.26 6.74 19.60
N THR A 48 -11.49 6.70 20.10
CA THR A 48 -12.40 5.55 19.89
C THR A 48 -13.50 6.00 18.95
N LEU A 49 -13.62 5.33 17.82
CA LEU A 49 -14.49 5.68 16.71
C LEU A 49 -15.41 4.48 16.39
N LYS A 50 -16.46 4.69 15.61
CA LYS A 50 -17.45 3.65 15.31
C LYS A 50 -17.86 3.70 13.85
N PHE A 51 -18.11 2.53 13.27
CA PHE A 51 -18.89 2.45 12.05
C PHE A 51 -20.36 2.69 12.33
N ALA A 52 -21.04 3.45 11.46
CA ALA A 52 -22.45 3.79 11.66
C ALA A 52 -23.36 2.56 11.61
N ASP A 53 -23.01 1.56 10.79
CA ASP A 53 -23.76 0.32 10.63
C ASP A 53 -22.81 -0.89 10.83
N VAL A 54 -22.82 -1.44 12.02
CA VAL A 54 -21.98 -2.60 12.39
C VAL A 54 -22.38 -3.90 11.68
N ALA A 55 -23.54 -3.94 11.01
CA ALA A 55 -23.98 -5.10 10.26
C ALA A 55 -23.31 -5.19 8.87
N LYS A 56 -22.75 -4.09 8.39
CA LYS A 56 -22.04 -3.99 7.11
C LYS A 56 -20.53 -3.90 7.35
N PRO A 57 -19.70 -4.35 6.39
CA PRO A 57 -18.28 -4.05 6.44
C PRO A 57 -18.06 -2.54 6.54
N GLY A 58 -17.17 -2.15 7.44
CA GLY A 58 -16.71 -0.78 7.53
C GLY A 58 -15.40 -0.60 6.75
N GLU A 59 -15.04 0.64 6.48
CA GLU A 59 -13.81 0.99 5.78
C GLU A 59 -12.94 1.89 6.66
N LEU A 60 -11.67 1.49 6.83
CA LEU A 60 -10.65 2.32 7.45
C LEU A 60 -9.73 2.89 6.35
N VAL A 61 -9.64 4.21 6.29
CA VAL A 61 -8.71 4.93 5.41
C VAL A 61 -7.65 5.61 6.28
N VAL A 62 -6.36 5.29 6.04
CA VAL A 62 -5.24 6.01 6.66
C VAL A 62 -4.33 6.51 5.57
N ASP A 63 -4.22 7.82 5.43
CA ASP A 63 -3.30 8.47 4.48
C ASP A 63 -2.24 9.27 5.24
N ASN A 64 -1.11 8.60 5.46
CA ASN A 64 0.05 9.11 6.18
C ASN A 64 1.17 9.53 5.20
N VAL A 65 2.16 10.28 5.71
CA VAL A 65 3.34 10.68 4.95
C VAL A 65 4.62 10.21 5.62
N PHE A 66 4.76 10.43 6.92
CA PHE A 66 5.93 10.03 7.69
C PHE A 66 5.50 9.15 8.88
N GLY A 67 5.98 7.92 8.89
CA GLY A 67 5.80 6.98 9.98
C GLY A 67 5.00 5.72 9.58
N PRO A 68 5.03 4.69 10.44
CA PRO A 68 4.39 3.41 10.18
C PRO A 68 2.89 3.43 10.40
N ILE A 69 2.25 2.43 9.80
CA ILE A 69 0.84 2.12 10.04
C ILE A 69 0.75 0.66 10.46
N THR A 70 0.24 0.42 11.67
CA THR A 70 -0.07 -0.93 12.17
C THR A 70 -1.56 -1.05 12.37
N VAL A 71 -2.19 -2.04 11.74
CA VAL A 71 -3.62 -2.33 11.87
C VAL A 71 -3.81 -3.76 12.38
N GLU A 72 -4.61 -3.92 13.41
CA GLU A 72 -4.95 -5.23 14.01
C GLU A 72 -6.47 -5.43 14.00
N GLY A 73 -6.91 -6.53 13.37
CA GLY A 73 -8.29 -6.98 13.45
C GLY A 73 -8.59 -7.64 14.79
N TYR A 74 -9.66 -7.25 15.44
CA TYR A 74 -10.07 -7.83 16.72
C TYR A 74 -11.58 -8.09 16.80
N ALA A 75 -12.02 -8.85 17.78
CA ALA A 75 -13.43 -9.25 17.94
C ALA A 75 -14.35 -8.13 18.47
N GLY A 76 -13.86 -6.90 18.61
CA GLY A 76 -14.66 -5.74 19.04
C GLY A 76 -15.46 -5.11 17.91
N LYS A 77 -16.19 -4.05 18.24
CA LYS A 77 -17.04 -3.29 17.30
C LYS A 77 -16.52 -1.86 17.07
N ASP A 78 -15.66 -1.39 17.95
CA ASP A 78 -15.13 -0.03 17.89
C ASP A 78 -13.80 -0.01 17.13
N ILE A 79 -13.46 1.15 16.61
CA ILE A 79 -12.14 1.42 16.07
C ILE A 79 -11.34 2.13 17.15
N VAL A 80 -10.23 1.54 17.58
CA VAL A 80 -9.31 2.19 18.52
C VAL A 80 -8.11 2.69 17.75
N LEU A 81 -8.00 4.00 17.64
CA LEU A 81 -6.93 4.70 16.93
C LEU A 81 -5.97 5.33 17.94
N GLU A 82 -4.74 4.84 17.97
CA GLU A 82 -3.64 5.40 18.76
C GLU A 82 -2.60 5.97 17.79
N VAL A 83 -2.29 7.26 17.94
CA VAL A 83 -1.33 7.94 17.06
C VAL A 83 -0.26 8.62 17.88
N LYS A 84 1.00 8.24 17.63
CA LYS A 84 2.18 8.92 18.17
C LYS A 84 2.62 10.01 17.22
N LYS A 85 2.43 11.27 17.60
CA LYS A 85 2.91 12.43 16.86
C LYS A 85 4.25 12.90 17.42
N ILE A 86 5.25 13.07 16.57
CA ILE A 86 6.54 13.64 16.94
C ILE A 86 6.90 14.74 15.95
N VAL A 87 7.21 15.92 16.47
CA VAL A 87 7.68 17.06 15.67
C VAL A 87 9.20 17.09 15.73
N TYR A 88 9.84 16.91 14.60
CA TYR A 88 11.26 17.09 14.39
C TYR A 88 11.51 18.39 13.64
N ALA A 89 12.46 19.19 14.09
CA ALA A 89 12.84 20.44 13.43
C ALA A 89 14.29 20.81 13.71
N ARG A 90 14.85 21.72 12.91
CA ARG A 90 16.20 22.26 13.11
C ARG A 90 16.25 23.29 14.24
N ASP A 91 15.15 24.02 14.43
CA ASP A 91 14.99 25.05 15.44
C ASP A 91 13.54 25.17 15.92
N GLU A 92 13.32 25.94 16.97
CA GLU A 92 12.02 26.13 17.59
C GLU A 92 11.01 26.86 16.68
N ALA A 93 11.46 27.81 15.87
CA ALA A 93 10.59 28.53 14.93
C ALA A 93 10.02 27.58 13.88
N ARG A 94 10.87 26.65 13.38
CA ARG A 94 10.42 25.60 12.45
C ARG A 94 9.53 24.57 13.12
N ALA A 95 9.77 24.25 14.38
CA ALA A 95 8.90 23.35 15.13
C ALA A 95 7.48 23.94 15.27
N LYS A 96 7.38 25.22 15.60
CA LYS A 96 6.11 25.93 15.67
C LYS A 96 5.39 25.96 14.31
N LYS A 97 6.14 26.27 13.25
CA LYS A 97 5.62 26.25 11.88
C LYS A 97 5.09 24.84 11.48
N ALA A 98 5.82 23.78 11.84
CA ALA A 98 5.38 22.40 11.61
C ALA A 98 4.02 22.11 12.28
N GLU A 99 3.81 22.57 13.52
CA GLU A 99 2.57 22.42 14.25
C GLU A 99 1.41 23.21 13.63
N GLU A 100 1.69 24.33 12.98
CA GLU A 100 0.70 25.16 12.30
C GLU A 100 0.29 24.57 10.94
N GLU A 101 1.24 24.04 10.19
CA GLU A 101 1.05 23.60 8.81
C GLU A 101 0.66 22.13 8.66
N VAL A 102 1.10 21.25 9.56
CA VAL A 102 0.83 19.81 9.45
C VAL A 102 -0.23 19.39 10.45
N LYS A 103 -1.35 18.87 9.94
CA LYS A 103 -2.52 18.48 10.72
C LYS A 103 -2.88 17.03 10.47
N LEU A 104 -3.43 16.39 11.49
CA LEU A 104 -4.09 15.11 11.38
C LEU A 104 -5.61 15.34 11.45
N ASP A 105 -6.30 15.12 10.36
CA ASP A 105 -7.74 15.18 10.27
C ASP A 105 -8.31 13.78 10.43
N ILE A 106 -9.22 13.59 11.40
CA ILE A 106 -9.91 12.33 11.65
C ILE A 106 -11.40 12.56 11.45
N THR A 107 -11.99 11.87 10.50
CA THR A 107 -13.39 11.99 10.13
C THR A 107 -14.13 10.65 10.18
N GLU A 108 -15.38 10.69 10.60
CA GLU A 108 -16.32 9.57 10.57
C GLU A 108 -17.46 9.93 9.61
N LYS A 109 -17.61 9.18 8.54
CA LYS A 109 -18.66 9.42 7.54
C LYS A 109 -19.34 8.13 7.12
N GLY A 110 -20.50 7.85 7.71
CA GLY A 110 -21.19 6.58 7.48
C GLY A 110 -20.35 5.40 7.99
N ASN A 111 -20.06 4.43 7.13
CA ASN A 111 -19.22 3.28 7.46
C ASN A 111 -17.74 3.47 7.07
N THR A 112 -17.30 4.70 6.84
CA THR A 112 -15.89 5.02 6.57
C THR A 112 -15.33 5.87 7.69
N VAL A 113 -14.19 5.44 8.23
CA VAL A 113 -13.35 6.22 9.16
C VAL A 113 -12.08 6.57 8.42
N GLU A 114 -11.78 7.86 8.34
CA GLU A 114 -10.60 8.37 7.64
C GLU A 114 -9.69 9.13 8.61
N ALA A 115 -8.40 8.80 8.58
CA ALA A 115 -7.32 9.53 9.23
C ALA A 115 -6.36 10.04 8.14
N TYR A 116 -6.38 11.34 7.90
CA TYR A 116 -5.67 12.00 6.82
C TYR A 116 -4.64 12.99 7.37
N VAL A 117 -3.37 12.81 6.98
CA VAL A 117 -2.31 13.75 7.34
C VAL A 117 -2.20 14.80 6.26
N ASP A 118 -2.60 16.02 6.60
CA ASP A 118 -2.56 17.20 5.75
C ASP A 118 -1.31 18.05 5.99
N GLY A 119 -0.88 18.78 4.95
CA GLY A 119 0.26 19.68 5.06
C GLY A 119 0.72 20.22 3.69
N PRO A 120 1.79 21.03 3.67
CA PRO A 120 2.30 21.66 2.44
C PRO A 120 2.76 20.65 1.37
N PHE A 121 3.02 19.42 1.77
CA PHE A 121 3.37 18.31 0.87
C PHE A 121 2.17 17.78 0.05
N ARG A 122 0.96 18.30 0.27
CA ARG A 122 -0.25 17.99 -0.54
C ARG A 122 -0.49 19.00 -1.66
N GLU A 123 0.42 19.94 -1.86
CA GLU A 123 0.32 20.98 -2.87
C GLU A 123 1.38 20.80 -3.95
N ASP A 124 0.99 21.12 -5.21
CA ASP A 124 1.92 21.15 -6.34
C ASP A 124 2.78 22.43 -6.37
N GLU A 125 3.60 22.59 -7.41
CA GLU A 125 4.47 23.77 -7.57
C GLU A 125 3.72 25.11 -7.63
N ASN A 126 2.45 25.09 -7.96
CA ASN A 126 1.61 26.27 -8.06
C ASN A 126 0.77 26.53 -6.80
N GLY A 127 0.95 25.74 -5.73
CA GLY A 127 0.16 25.82 -4.51
C GLY A 127 -1.24 25.22 -4.64
N GLN A 128 -1.47 24.42 -5.69
CA GLN A 128 -2.74 23.72 -5.87
C GLN A 128 -2.70 22.36 -5.18
N ARG A 129 -3.72 22.04 -4.41
CA ARG A 129 -3.87 20.71 -3.80
C ARG A 129 -4.04 19.64 -4.85
N LYS A 130 -3.24 18.58 -4.77
CA LYS A 130 -3.28 17.43 -5.65
C LYS A 130 -3.21 16.11 -4.86
N PRO A 131 -3.77 15.03 -5.38
CA PRO A 131 -3.62 13.71 -4.79
C PRO A 131 -2.14 13.32 -4.68
N GLY A 132 -1.78 12.68 -3.58
CA GLY A 132 -0.42 12.20 -3.33
C GLY A 132 0.43 13.17 -2.52
N VAL A 133 1.74 12.92 -2.53
CA VAL A 133 2.74 13.70 -1.78
C VAL A 133 3.71 14.37 -2.75
N HIS A 134 3.82 15.68 -2.63
CA HIS A 134 4.65 16.53 -3.47
C HIS A 134 5.73 17.23 -2.62
N MET A 135 6.93 16.66 -2.60
CA MET A 135 8.04 17.23 -1.83
C MET A 135 8.75 18.32 -2.65
N ARG A 136 8.56 19.58 -2.28
CA ARG A 136 9.16 20.74 -3.00
C ARG A 136 10.57 21.04 -2.52
N ARG A 137 10.68 21.54 -1.32
CA ARG A 137 11.92 21.91 -0.64
C ARG A 137 11.88 21.37 0.79
N ASP A 138 13.05 21.14 1.36
CA ASP A 138 13.15 20.80 2.76
C ASP A 138 12.67 22.00 3.61
N PRO A 139 11.53 21.90 4.32
CA PRO A 139 11.04 22.97 5.17
C PRO A 139 11.86 23.13 6.45
N GLY A 140 12.82 22.23 6.70
CA GLY A 140 13.61 22.16 7.93
C GLY A 140 12.83 21.62 9.13
N TYR A 141 11.72 20.93 8.89
CA TYR A 141 10.96 20.20 9.88
C TYR A 141 10.30 18.97 9.26
N ARG A 142 9.91 18.02 10.12
CA ARG A 142 9.09 16.85 9.82
C ARG A 142 8.11 16.59 10.94
N VAL A 143 6.92 16.13 10.59
CA VAL A 143 5.96 15.63 11.58
C VAL A 143 5.72 14.16 11.32
N TYR A 144 6.17 13.37 12.27
CA TYR A 144 6.01 11.92 12.24
C TYR A 144 4.69 11.52 12.91
N TYR A 145 3.94 10.65 12.25
CA TYR A 145 2.73 10.05 12.78
C TYR A 145 2.84 8.52 12.71
N GLY A 146 3.03 7.88 13.86
CA GLY A 146 2.98 6.42 13.96
C GLY A 146 1.58 5.98 14.35
N PHE A 147 0.88 5.28 13.47
CA PHE A 147 -0.48 4.80 13.68
C PHE A 147 -0.49 3.38 14.22
N THR A 148 -1.25 3.13 15.28
CA THR A 148 -1.63 1.81 15.78
C THR A 148 -3.14 1.77 15.87
N VAL A 149 -3.78 0.94 15.06
CA VAL A 149 -5.24 0.93 14.91
C VAL A 149 -5.77 -0.48 15.14
N LYS A 150 -6.74 -0.61 16.06
CA LYS A 150 -7.54 -1.83 16.20
C LYS A 150 -8.87 -1.63 15.50
N VAL A 151 -9.24 -2.58 14.65
CA VAL A 151 -10.49 -2.53 13.88
C VAL A 151 -11.29 -3.82 14.07
N PRO A 152 -12.62 -3.79 13.89
CA PRO A 152 -13.39 -5.01 13.78
C PRO A 152 -12.79 -5.91 12.67
N VAL A 153 -12.77 -7.22 12.88
CA VAL A 153 -12.15 -8.18 11.94
C VAL A 153 -12.63 -7.99 10.50
N ARG A 154 -13.92 -7.66 10.30
CA ARG A 154 -14.53 -7.44 8.99
C ARG A 154 -14.47 -5.97 8.60
N THR A 155 -13.29 -5.50 8.25
CA THR A 155 -13.03 -4.10 7.86
C THR A 155 -12.27 -4.07 6.54
N ASP A 156 -12.74 -3.26 5.60
CA ASP A 156 -12.01 -2.92 4.38
C ASP A 156 -10.94 -1.87 4.70
N LEU A 157 -9.77 -1.99 4.07
CA LEU A 157 -8.62 -1.16 4.38
C LEU A 157 -8.10 -0.40 3.16
N VAL A 158 -7.88 0.90 3.31
CA VAL A 158 -7.13 1.73 2.38
C VAL A 158 -6.01 2.42 3.16
N LEU A 159 -4.79 1.92 3.03
CA LEU A 159 -3.66 2.36 3.84
C LEU A 159 -2.54 2.89 2.95
N THR A 160 -2.12 4.11 3.20
CA THR A 160 -1.01 4.73 2.47
C THR A 160 -0.02 5.37 3.43
N THR A 161 1.27 5.07 3.25
CA THR A 161 2.36 5.85 3.83
C THR A 161 3.47 6.04 2.81
N VAL A 162 4.35 7.02 3.01
CA VAL A 162 5.38 7.36 2.02
C VAL A 162 6.79 7.17 2.56
N LEU A 163 7.08 7.69 3.75
CA LEU A 163 8.42 7.75 4.32
C LEU A 163 8.45 7.24 5.77
N ASP A 164 9.59 6.70 6.16
CA ASP A 164 9.97 6.38 7.54
C ASP A 164 9.04 5.42 8.28
N GLY A 165 8.50 4.43 7.57
CA GLY A 165 7.70 3.42 8.25
C GLY A 165 7.22 2.29 7.38
N ASP A 166 6.98 1.16 8.01
CA ASP A 166 6.37 -0.01 7.39
C ASP A 166 4.84 0.05 7.54
N VAL A 167 4.14 -0.68 6.70
CA VAL A 167 2.72 -0.95 6.88
C VAL A 167 2.55 -2.41 7.29
N GLU A 168 1.96 -2.64 8.44
CA GLU A 168 1.66 -3.97 8.94
C GLU A 168 0.16 -4.12 9.24
N VAL A 169 -0.45 -5.17 8.69
CA VAL A 169 -1.85 -5.52 8.93
C VAL A 169 -1.91 -6.94 9.47
N ARG A 170 -2.66 -7.17 10.53
CA ARG A 170 -2.84 -8.48 11.15
C ARG A 170 -4.31 -8.82 11.35
N GLY A 171 -4.70 -10.04 10.94
CA GLY A 171 -5.98 -10.65 11.30
C GLY A 171 -7.22 -9.93 10.78
N VAL A 172 -7.13 -9.21 9.66
CA VAL A 172 -8.26 -8.50 9.06
C VAL A 172 -8.86 -9.33 7.92
N GLU A 173 -10.19 -9.33 7.86
CA GLU A 173 -11.02 -9.93 6.81
C GLU A 173 -11.75 -8.81 6.06
N GLY A 174 -11.44 -8.62 4.80
CA GLY A 174 -12.02 -7.57 3.98
C GLY A 174 -11.17 -7.31 2.76
N THR A 175 -11.57 -6.37 1.95
CA THR A 175 -10.74 -5.89 0.85
C THR A 175 -9.63 -5.00 1.39
N PHE A 176 -8.49 -4.97 0.67
CA PHE A 176 -7.37 -4.12 1.06
C PHE A 176 -6.73 -3.43 -0.15
N ASP A 177 -6.41 -2.16 0.00
CA ASP A 177 -5.51 -1.39 -0.86
C ASP A 177 -4.42 -0.78 0.03
N VAL A 178 -3.24 -1.41 0.02
CA VAL A 178 -2.13 -1.02 0.89
C VAL A 178 -0.96 -0.53 0.06
N SER A 179 -0.53 0.69 0.29
CA SER A 179 0.53 1.35 -0.47
C SER A 179 1.59 1.94 0.44
N ASN A 180 2.85 1.65 0.11
CA ASN A 180 4.01 2.28 0.72
C ASN A 180 4.97 2.76 -0.38
N VAL A 181 5.88 3.68 -0.06
CA VAL A 181 6.98 4.05 -0.95
C VAL A 181 8.30 3.60 -0.37
N VAL A 182 8.59 3.98 0.86
CA VAL A 182 9.84 3.60 1.56
C VAL A 182 9.47 2.83 2.81
N GLY A 183 9.56 1.51 2.74
CA GLY A 183 9.23 0.60 3.82
C GLY A 183 8.48 -0.64 3.33
N LYS A 184 8.45 -1.64 4.18
CA LYS A 184 7.81 -2.93 3.88
C LYS A 184 6.29 -2.82 3.98
N VAL A 185 5.62 -3.69 3.22
CA VAL A 185 4.20 -3.97 3.40
C VAL A 185 4.06 -5.43 3.84
N ARG A 186 3.44 -5.65 4.99
CA ARG A 186 3.25 -6.96 5.57
C ARG A 186 1.80 -7.19 5.96
N LEU A 187 1.16 -8.17 5.34
CA LEU A 187 -0.18 -8.62 5.68
C LEU A 187 -0.08 -10.00 6.34
N VAL A 188 -0.49 -10.13 7.59
CA VAL A 188 -0.40 -11.36 8.37
C VAL A 188 -1.81 -11.83 8.72
N ASP A 189 -2.08 -13.11 8.54
CA ASP A 189 -3.40 -13.71 8.74
C ASP A 189 -4.49 -13.01 7.92
N ALA A 190 -4.13 -12.62 6.70
CA ALA A 190 -5.05 -11.98 5.77
C ALA A 190 -6.15 -12.95 5.32
N ALA A 191 -7.38 -12.46 5.23
CA ALA A 191 -8.52 -13.25 4.76
C ALA A 191 -9.43 -12.35 3.92
N GLY A 192 -8.99 -12.05 2.71
CA GLY A 192 -9.67 -11.18 1.76
C GLY A 192 -8.91 -11.08 0.45
N SER A 193 -9.21 -10.10 -0.34
CA SER A 193 -8.56 -9.86 -1.64
C SER A 193 -8.28 -8.37 -1.83
N GLY A 194 -7.33 -8.03 -2.69
CA GLY A 194 -6.98 -6.64 -2.94
C GLY A 194 -5.55 -6.44 -3.42
N GLU A 195 -5.02 -5.26 -3.19
CA GLU A 195 -3.71 -4.85 -3.64
C GLU A 195 -2.78 -4.49 -2.48
N ALA A 196 -1.51 -4.91 -2.60
CA ALA A 196 -0.45 -4.44 -1.72
C ALA A 196 0.79 -4.07 -2.55
N ARG A 197 1.31 -2.86 -2.36
CA ARG A 197 2.43 -2.37 -3.16
C ARG A 197 3.40 -1.53 -2.35
N THR A 198 4.67 -1.64 -2.74
CA THR A 198 5.73 -0.75 -2.24
C THR A 198 6.72 -0.43 -3.36
N VAL A 199 7.63 0.52 -3.11
CA VAL A 199 8.66 0.87 -4.10
C VAL A 199 10.03 0.37 -3.64
N SER A 200 10.43 0.66 -2.42
CA SER A 200 11.82 0.43 -1.98
C SER A 200 11.96 -0.65 -0.91
N ALA A 201 11.08 -1.64 -0.91
CA ALA A 201 11.15 -2.76 0.04
C ALA A 201 10.31 -3.95 -0.44
N GLY A 202 10.19 -5.01 0.36
CA GLY A 202 9.40 -6.19 0.01
C GLY A 202 7.92 -6.07 0.40
N VAL A 203 7.12 -6.89 -0.27
CA VAL A 203 5.72 -7.17 0.07
C VAL A 203 5.63 -8.61 0.56
N THR A 204 5.13 -8.82 1.77
CA THR A 204 4.91 -10.16 2.34
C THR A 204 3.44 -10.33 2.71
N VAL A 205 2.79 -11.35 2.20
CA VAL A 205 1.40 -11.66 2.48
C VAL A 205 1.25 -13.11 2.96
N LEU A 206 0.83 -13.26 4.21
CA LEU A 206 0.55 -14.55 4.81
C LEU A 206 -0.97 -14.73 4.91
N PHE A 207 -1.53 -15.51 4.02
CA PHE A 207 -2.96 -15.78 4.04
C PHE A 207 -3.35 -16.75 5.16
N ARG A 208 -4.46 -16.46 5.87
CA ARG A 208 -5.11 -17.38 6.80
C ARG A 208 -6.03 -18.35 6.06
N ARG A 209 -6.69 -17.89 5.01
CA ARG A 209 -7.49 -18.66 4.05
C ARG A 209 -7.19 -18.21 2.64
N HIS A 210 -7.46 -19.04 1.65
CA HIS A 210 -7.28 -18.65 0.25
C HIS A 210 -8.14 -17.41 -0.08
N PRO A 211 -7.62 -16.48 -0.89
CA PRO A 211 -8.39 -15.31 -1.32
C PRO A 211 -9.58 -15.72 -2.18
N ASP A 212 -10.71 -15.02 -2.00
CA ASP A 212 -11.96 -15.27 -2.75
C ASP A 212 -12.03 -14.45 -4.04
N GLY A 213 -11.18 -13.46 -4.19
CA GLY A 213 -11.14 -12.54 -5.32
C GLY A 213 -9.71 -12.31 -5.84
N PRO A 214 -9.56 -11.51 -6.89
CA PRO A 214 -8.26 -11.21 -7.47
C PRO A 214 -7.38 -10.44 -6.49
N CYS A 215 -6.07 -10.75 -6.55
CA CYS A 215 -5.05 -10.06 -5.74
C CYS A 215 -3.92 -9.53 -6.63
N SER A 216 -3.28 -8.44 -6.20
CA SER A 216 -2.14 -7.85 -6.87
C SER A 216 -1.07 -7.43 -5.86
N PHE A 217 0.09 -8.05 -5.92
CA PHE A 217 1.21 -7.77 -5.02
C PHE A 217 2.41 -7.29 -5.81
N ARG A 218 2.90 -6.08 -5.48
CA ARG A 218 3.92 -5.44 -6.30
C ARG A 218 5.00 -4.76 -5.49
N SER A 219 6.24 -4.97 -5.91
CA SER A 219 7.37 -4.15 -5.49
C SER A 219 8.07 -3.54 -6.72
N VAL A 220 8.91 -2.52 -6.52
CA VAL A 220 9.88 -2.09 -7.52
C VAL A 220 11.26 -2.63 -7.14
N SER A 221 11.66 -2.48 -5.88
CA SER A 221 12.97 -2.94 -5.40
C SER A 221 12.79 -3.69 -4.08
N GLY A 222 12.58 -4.99 -4.19
CA GLY A 222 12.38 -5.91 -3.08
C GLY A 222 11.55 -7.13 -3.50
N ASP A 223 11.54 -8.12 -2.65
CA ASP A 223 10.88 -9.40 -2.90
C ASP A 223 9.36 -9.30 -2.73
N VAL A 224 8.66 -10.19 -3.42
CA VAL A 224 7.23 -10.40 -3.24
C VAL A 224 7.01 -11.84 -2.77
N GLU A 225 6.58 -11.98 -1.54
CA GLU A 225 6.35 -13.26 -0.87
C GLU A 225 4.86 -13.45 -0.56
N VAL A 226 4.30 -14.59 -0.96
CA VAL A 226 2.90 -14.92 -0.69
C VAL A 226 2.80 -16.34 -0.16
N ASP A 227 2.36 -16.46 1.10
CA ASP A 227 2.21 -17.72 1.80
C ASP A 227 0.75 -18.16 1.89
N PHE A 228 0.49 -19.40 1.52
CA PHE A 228 -0.84 -20.00 1.59
C PHE A 228 -0.94 -21.06 2.68
N PRO A 229 -2.09 -21.19 3.36
CA PRO A 229 -2.30 -22.18 4.43
C PRO A 229 -2.30 -23.65 3.93
N GLY A 230 -2.33 -23.84 2.62
CA GLY A 230 -2.29 -25.14 1.95
C GLY A 230 -2.13 -24.91 0.46
N GLU A 231 -2.35 -25.95 -0.34
CA GLU A 231 -2.25 -25.86 -1.80
C GLU A 231 -3.31 -24.88 -2.36
N PRO A 232 -2.92 -23.80 -3.04
CA PRO A 232 -3.87 -22.85 -3.58
C PRO A 232 -4.54 -23.36 -4.85
N SER A 233 -5.77 -22.92 -5.10
CA SER A 233 -6.43 -23.05 -6.40
C SER A 233 -6.53 -21.64 -6.98
N ALA A 234 -5.54 -21.23 -7.79
CA ALA A 234 -5.42 -19.88 -8.33
C ALA A 234 -4.67 -19.86 -9.67
N ASP A 235 -4.90 -18.80 -10.44
CA ASP A 235 -4.16 -18.48 -11.65
C ASP A 235 -3.17 -17.36 -11.33
N PHE A 236 -1.86 -17.64 -11.40
CA PHE A 236 -0.83 -16.67 -11.12
C PHE A 236 -0.35 -15.97 -12.39
N ARG A 237 -0.19 -14.65 -12.30
CA ARG A 237 0.49 -13.81 -13.28
C ARG A 237 1.75 -13.25 -12.63
N ILE A 238 2.91 -13.72 -13.07
CA ILE A 238 4.19 -13.50 -12.40
C ILE A 238 5.12 -12.73 -13.31
N LYS A 239 5.78 -11.69 -12.79
CA LYS A 239 6.78 -10.93 -13.54
C LYS A 239 7.87 -10.42 -12.61
N THR A 240 9.09 -10.81 -12.88
CA THR A 240 10.30 -10.16 -12.36
C THR A 240 11.21 -9.80 -13.53
N MET A 241 11.99 -8.73 -13.42
CA MET A 241 13.00 -8.40 -14.42
C MET A 241 14.40 -8.85 -13.98
N ASN A 242 14.72 -8.66 -12.70
CA ASN A 242 15.98 -9.06 -12.10
C ASN A 242 15.70 -9.81 -10.81
N GLY A 243 15.55 -11.12 -10.90
CA GLY A 243 15.26 -12.03 -9.80
C GLY A 243 14.71 -13.34 -10.29
N GLU A 244 14.47 -14.24 -9.38
CA GLU A 244 14.00 -15.59 -9.65
C GLU A 244 12.58 -15.80 -9.07
N VAL A 245 11.92 -16.86 -9.55
CA VAL A 245 10.57 -17.23 -9.11
C VAL A 245 10.64 -18.60 -8.47
N TYR A 246 10.23 -18.67 -7.22
CA TYR A 246 10.19 -19.91 -6.44
C TYR A 246 8.75 -20.28 -6.09
N SER A 247 8.43 -21.58 -6.14
CA SER A 247 7.12 -22.08 -5.73
C SER A 247 7.28 -23.41 -4.98
N ASP A 248 6.62 -23.51 -3.82
CA ASP A 248 6.46 -24.78 -3.08
C ASP A 248 5.37 -25.68 -3.67
N PHE A 249 4.64 -25.20 -4.67
CA PHE A 249 3.50 -25.90 -5.26
C PHE A 249 3.80 -26.30 -6.71
N ASP A 250 3.23 -27.44 -7.10
CA ASP A 250 3.21 -27.85 -8.49
C ASP A 250 2.32 -26.90 -9.31
N VAL A 251 2.88 -26.39 -10.41
CA VAL A 251 2.18 -25.45 -11.28
C VAL A 251 2.18 -25.92 -12.73
N THR A 252 1.10 -25.62 -13.44
CA THR A 252 0.99 -25.86 -14.88
C THR A 252 1.01 -24.53 -15.64
N SER A 253 1.72 -24.49 -16.77
CA SER A 253 1.79 -23.28 -17.58
C SER A 253 0.44 -22.93 -18.20
N LEU A 254 0.05 -21.68 -18.10
CA LEU A 254 -1.10 -21.12 -18.82
C LEU A 254 -0.69 -20.61 -20.21
N PRO A 255 -1.59 -20.62 -21.20
CA PRO A 255 -1.32 -20.04 -22.51
C PRO A 255 -0.88 -18.57 -22.36
N ARG A 256 0.12 -18.18 -23.13
CA ARG A 256 0.55 -16.77 -23.17
C ARG A 256 -0.56 -15.92 -23.77
N VAL A 257 -0.84 -14.80 -23.12
CA VAL A 257 -1.76 -13.79 -23.67
C VAL A 257 -1.08 -13.19 -24.91
N ALA A 258 -1.77 -13.24 -26.05
CA ALA A 258 -1.27 -12.65 -27.28
C ALA A 258 -1.05 -11.14 -27.10
N PRO A 259 0.00 -10.56 -27.68
CA PRO A 259 0.23 -9.13 -27.61
C PRO A 259 -0.93 -8.38 -28.26
N VAL A 260 -1.43 -7.36 -27.58
CA VAL A 260 -2.49 -6.49 -28.11
C VAL A 260 -1.84 -5.53 -29.11
N ARG A 261 -2.41 -5.48 -30.31
CA ARG A 261 -2.03 -4.50 -31.34
C ARG A 261 -2.82 -3.22 -31.14
N GLU A 262 -2.14 -2.13 -30.84
CA GLU A 262 -2.74 -0.79 -30.78
C GLU A 262 -2.37 -0.02 -32.04
N GLU A 263 -3.37 0.55 -32.72
CA GLU A 263 -3.16 1.53 -33.79
C GLU A 263 -2.96 2.91 -33.17
N ARG A 264 -1.88 3.61 -33.49
CA ARG A 264 -1.72 5.01 -33.11
C ARG A 264 -2.52 5.89 -34.07
N PRO A 265 -3.45 6.75 -33.57
CA PRO A 265 -4.29 7.61 -34.40
C PRO A 265 -3.56 8.74 -35.14
N ALA A 266 -2.27 8.94 -34.94
CA ALA A 266 -1.51 10.02 -35.58
C ALA A 266 -0.64 9.49 -36.73
N GLY A 267 -1.16 9.57 -37.93
CA GLY A 267 -0.51 9.68 -39.25
C GLY A 267 0.90 9.15 -39.41
N GLY A 268 1.12 7.81 -39.40
CA GLY A 268 2.47 7.31 -39.63
C GLY A 268 2.63 5.82 -39.74
N GLY A 269 1.55 5.02 -39.86
CA GLY A 269 1.64 3.60 -40.21
C GLY A 269 2.46 2.70 -39.26
N LYS A 270 2.68 3.12 -38.01
CA LYS A 270 3.40 2.35 -37.03
C LYS A 270 2.43 1.69 -36.03
N PHE A 271 2.48 0.37 -35.97
CA PHE A 271 1.74 -0.42 -35.00
C PHE A 271 2.60 -0.59 -33.74
N VAL A 272 1.98 -0.51 -32.56
CA VAL A 272 2.62 -0.84 -31.29
C VAL A 272 2.03 -2.16 -30.80
N TYR A 273 2.88 -3.17 -30.69
CA TYR A 273 2.53 -4.44 -30.07
C TYR A 273 2.94 -4.37 -28.59
N ARG A 274 1.97 -4.47 -27.69
CA ARG A 274 2.24 -4.56 -26.26
C ARG A 274 2.02 -5.98 -25.79
N SER A 275 3.06 -6.59 -25.28
CA SER A 275 2.98 -7.84 -24.52
C SER A 275 3.12 -7.47 -23.04
N GLU A 276 2.27 -8.02 -22.19
CA GLU A 276 2.38 -7.79 -20.75
C GLU A 276 3.61 -8.46 -20.12
N GLY A 277 4.21 -9.44 -20.82
CA GLY A 277 5.43 -10.10 -20.39
C GLY A 277 5.30 -10.91 -19.10
N PHE A 278 4.07 -11.26 -18.69
CA PHE A 278 3.82 -12.09 -17.52
C PHE A 278 3.96 -13.58 -17.85
N LEU A 279 4.60 -14.33 -16.94
CA LEU A 279 4.51 -15.77 -16.87
C LEU A 279 3.15 -16.13 -16.25
N GLY A 280 2.30 -16.83 -17.00
CA GLY A 280 1.03 -17.35 -16.48
C GLY A 280 1.19 -18.79 -16.02
N VAL A 281 0.84 -19.08 -14.78
CA VAL A 281 0.84 -20.45 -14.24
C VAL A 281 -0.40 -20.69 -13.37
N ARG A 282 -0.86 -21.94 -13.36
CA ARG A 282 -2.01 -22.41 -12.59
C ARG A 282 -1.57 -23.37 -11.51
N ALA A 283 -1.99 -23.11 -10.28
CA ALA A 283 -1.92 -24.06 -9.18
C ALA A 283 -3.29 -24.69 -8.91
N GLY A 284 -3.30 -25.97 -8.60
CA GLY A 284 -4.53 -26.72 -8.31
C GLY A 284 -5.54 -26.68 -9.48
N LYS A 285 -6.79 -26.39 -9.18
CA LYS A 285 -7.87 -26.33 -10.17
C LYS A 285 -8.00 -24.97 -10.88
N GLY A 286 -7.11 -24.01 -10.55
CA GLY A 286 -7.30 -22.62 -10.94
C GLY A 286 -8.33 -21.90 -10.08
N GLY A 287 -8.48 -20.58 -10.27
CA GLY A 287 -9.38 -19.78 -9.45
C GLY A 287 -9.12 -18.27 -9.65
N PRO A 288 -9.18 -17.48 -8.59
CA PRO A 288 -8.92 -16.06 -8.70
C PRO A 288 -7.51 -15.78 -9.24
N GLU A 289 -7.39 -14.71 -10.02
CA GLU A 289 -6.09 -14.27 -10.53
C GLU A 289 -5.28 -13.61 -9.42
N ILE A 290 -4.03 -14.06 -9.26
CA ILE A 290 -3.07 -13.48 -8.32
C ILE A 290 -1.88 -12.95 -9.12
N LYS A 291 -1.75 -11.63 -9.16
CA LYS A 291 -0.68 -10.93 -9.88
C LYS A 291 0.48 -10.62 -8.94
N LEU A 292 1.68 -11.11 -9.31
CA LEU A 292 2.91 -10.91 -8.55
C LEU A 292 3.91 -10.20 -9.46
N GLU A 293 4.39 -9.03 -9.05
CA GLU A 293 5.31 -8.25 -9.89
C GLU A 293 6.40 -7.59 -9.05
N THR A 294 7.65 -7.75 -9.49
CA THR A 294 8.76 -6.94 -9.01
C THR A 294 9.67 -6.53 -10.18
N LEU A 295 10.42 -5.44 -10.03
CA LEU A 295 11.43 -5.08 -11.00
C LEU A 295 12.77 -5.69 -10.61
N THR A 296 13.14 -5.60 -9.33
CA THR A 296 14.37 -6.18 -8.77
C THR A 296 14.04 -6.84 -7.44
N GLY A 297 14.16 -8.15 -7.41
CA GLY A 297 13.85 -9.01 -6.27
C GLY A 297 13.24 -10.33 -6.73
N ASP A 298 13.11 -11.25 -5.80
CA ASP A 298 12.56 -12.57 -6.02
C ASP A 298 11.05 -12.61 -5.77
N ILE A 299 10.39 -13.59 -6.37
CA ILE A 299 8.97 -13.86 -6.14
C ILE A 299 8.84 -15.25 -5.54
N LEU A 300 8.28 -15.32 -4.33
CA LEU A 300 8.10 -16.55 -3.59
C LEU A 300 6.61 -16.87 -3.43
N ILE A 301 6.22 -18.08 -3.80
CA ILE A 301 4.87 -18.61 -3.62
C ILE A 301 5.02 -19.81 -2.69
N ALA A 302 4.82 -19.59 -1.39
CA ALA A 302 5.21 -20.56 -0.38
C ALA A 302 4.02 -21.20 0.34
N LYS A 303 4.26 -22.38 0.89
CA LYS A 303 3.36 -23.04 1.81
C LYS A 303 3.65 -22.54 3.20
N ARG A 304 2.66 -21.91 3.82
CA ARG A 304 2.79 -21.43 5.19
C ARG A 304 3.21 -22.56 6.13
N SER A 305 4.37 -22.42 6.74
CA SER A 305 4.78 -23.33 7.81
C SER A 305 3.83 -23.15 8.99
N LYS A 306 3.36 -24.26 9.60
CA LYS A 306 2.64 -24.18 10.87
C LYS A 306 3.63 -23.61 11.89
N SER A 307 3.44 -22.34 12.30
CA SER A 307 4.16 -21.83 13.46
C SER A 307 3.73 -22.70 14.65
N SER A 308 4.67 -23.38 15.25
CA SER A 308 4.46 -23.97 16.57
C SER A 308 4.11 -22.84 17.53
N SER A 309 2.86 -22.87 18.01
CA SER A 309 2.33 -21.98 19.06
C SER A 309 3.11 -22.16 20.34
#